data_7d9257a9f964dc620cafea0b1e48cdb5
#
_entry.id   7d9257a9f964dc620cafea0b1e48cdb5
#
_cell.length_a   1.000
_cell.length_b   1.000
_cell.length_c   1.000
_cell.angle_alpha   90.00
_cell.angle_beta   90.00
_cell.angle_gamma   90.00
#
_symmetry.space_group_name_H-M   'P 1'
#
loop_
_entity.id
_entity.type
_entity.pdbx_description
1 polymer ?
#
loop_
_entity_poly.entity_id
_entity_poly.type
_entity_poly.pdbx_seq_one_letter_code
_entity_poly.pdbx_strand_id
1 'polypeptide(L)'
;MIKALRTVGRYFMLMGRTFSRPERMRMFFRQYLNELEQLGVNSIGIVLLISFFIGAVITIQIKLNIESPWMPRWTVGYVTREIMLLEFSSSIMCLILAGKVGSNIASELGTMRVTQQIDALEIMGINSANYLILPKITAMVTVIPILVTFSIFAGIIGAFCTCWFAGVMNAVDLEYGLQYMFVEWFISVSYTHLRAHETGA
;
A
#
# COMPACT_ATOMS: atom_id res chain seq x y z
N MET A 1 -32.99 -12.13 -9.06
CA MET A 1 -31.96 -12.35 -10.09
C MET A 1 -31.78 -11.15 -11.03
N ILE A 2 -32.84 -10.68 -11.70
CA ILE A 2 -32.78 -9.59 -12.71
C ILE A 2 -32.21 -8.28 -12.16
N LYS A 3 -32.53 -7.89 -10.90
CA LYS A 3 -31.99 -6.69 -10.27
C LYS A 3 -30.45 -6.78 -10.06
N ALA A 4 -29.94 -7.94 -9.64
CA ALA A 4 -28.50 -8.16 -9.47
C ALA A 4 -27.76 -8.10 -10.82
N LEU A 5 -28.28 -8.74 -11.85
CA LEU A 5 -27.71 -8.70 -13.21
C LEU A 5 -27.64 -7.27 -13.76
N ARG A 6 -28.73 -6.49 -13.52
CA ARG A 6 -28.80 -5.09 -13.94
C ARG A 6 -27.77 -4.20 -13.19
N THR A 7 -27.54 -4.48 -11.90
CA THR A 7 -26.53 -3.77 -11.10
C THR A 7 -25.11 -4.09 -11.60
N VAL A 8 -24.84 -5.37 -11.87
CA VAL A 8 -23.55 -5.80 -12.44
C VAL A 8 -23.32 -5.17 -13.82
N GLY A 9 -24.34 -5.17 -14.69
CA GLY A 9 -24.24 -4.53 -16.00
C GLY A 9 -23.96 -3.04 -15.93
N ARG A 10 -24.59 -2.32 -14.99
CA ARG A 10 -24.31 -0.90 -14.74
C ARG A 10 -22.89 -0.67 -14.26
N TYR A 11 -22.36 -1.55 -13.42
CA TYR A 11 -20.97 -1.48 -12.94
C TYR A 11 -19.97 -1.62 -14.10
N PHE A 12 -20.16 -2.59 -14.98
CA PHE A 12 -19.31 -2.78 -16.16
C PHE A 12 -19.38 -1.59 -17.13
N MET A 13 -20.56 -1.02 -17.33
CA MET A 13 -20.69 0.18 -18.15
C MET A 13 -20.00 1.40 -17.53
N LEU A 14 -20.10 1.57 -16.22
CA LEU A 14 -19.39 2.64 -15.50
C LEU A 14 -17.87 2.45 -15.60
N MET A 15 -17.39 1.23 -15.45
CA MET A 15 -15.98 0.89 -15.60
C MET A 15 -15.48 1.22 -17.02
N GLY A 16 -16.24 0.85 -18.05
CA GLY A 16 -15.92 1.20 -19.45
C GLY A 16 -15.87 2.71 -19.70
N ARG A 17 -16.78 3.48 -19.08
CA ARG A 17 -16.76 4.95 -19.14
C ARG A 17 -15.58 5.56 -18.40
N THR A 18 -15.19 4.98 -17.28
CA THR A 18 -14.04 5.45 -16.47
C THR A 18 -12.73 5.29 -17.23
N PHE A 19 -12.52 4.16 -17.92
CA PHE A 19 -11.31 3.89 -18.69
C PHE A 19 -11.32 4.46 -20.12
N SER A 20 -12.32 5.27 -20.48
CA SER A 20 -12.29 5.99 -21.74
C SER A 20 -11.16 7.03 -21.73
N ARG A 21 -10.68 7.43 -22.93
CA ARG A 21 -9.60 8.42 -23.03
C ARG A 21 -10.01 9.74 -22.38
N PRO A 22 -9.17 10.35 -21.54
CA PRO A 22 -9.46 11.65 -20.93
C PRO A 22 -9.55 12.71 -22.03
N GLU A 23 -10.62 13.50 -22.01
CA GLU A 23 -10.88 14.54 -23.02
C GLU A 23 -9.85 15.66 -22.99
N ARG A 24 -9.28 15.97 -21.81
CA ARG A 24 -8.28 17.02 -21.61
C ARG A 24 -7.13 16.52 -20.72
N MET A 25 -6.03 16.12 -21.33
CA MET A 25 -4.82 15.63 -20.62
C MET A 25 -4.29 16.60 -19.57
N ARG A 26 -4.33 17.91 -19.83
CA ARG A 26 -3.85 18.93 -18.86
C ARG A 26 -4.67 18.96 -17.58
N MET A 27 -6.00 18.81 -17.67
CA MET A 27 -6.88 18.77 -16.50
C MET A 27 -6.69 17.46 -15.73
N PHE A 28 -6.58 16.34 -16.45
CA PHE A 28 -6.30 15.04 -15.85
C PHE A 28 -5.00 15.07 -15.03
N PHE A 29 -3.91 15.61 -15.60
CA PHE A 29 -2.62 15.64 -14.91
C PHE A 29 -2.65 16.54 -13.67
N ARG A 30 -3.33 17.68 -13.73
CA ARG A 30 -3.51 18.56 -12.56
C ARG A 30 -4.30 17.87 -11.45
N GLN A 31 -5.35 17.15 -11.80
CA GLN A 31 -6.18 16.41 -10.84
C GLN A 31 -5.43 15.23 -10.27
N TYR A 32 -4.68 14.49 -11.12
CA TYR A 32 -3.79 13.44 -10.68
C TYR A 32 -2.75 13.92 -9.65
N LEU A 33 -2.13 15.08 -9.85
CA LEU A 33 -1.18 15.64 -8.87
C LEU A 33 -1.86 16.00 -7.55
N ASN A 34 -3.05 16.59 -7.59
CA ASN A 34 -3.81 16.90 -6.38
C ASN A 34 -4.20 15.61 -5.61
N GLU A 35 -4.64 14.59 -6.32
CA GLU A 35 -4.94 13.28 -5.71
C GLU A 35 -3.69 12.60 -5.13
N LEU A 36 -2.56 12.72 -5.82
CA LEU A 36 -1.28 12.19 -5.35
C LEU A 36 -0.84 12.87 -4.04
N GLU A 37 -1.07 14.17 -3.91
CA GLU A 37 -0.83 14.91 -2.67
C GLU A 37 -1.80 14.47 -1.56
N GLN A 38 -3.10 14.44 -1.84
CA GLN A 38 -4.12 14.07 -0.85
C GLN A 38 -4.00 12.61 -0.37
N LEU A 39 -3.82 11.69 -1.29
CA LEU A 39 -3.76 10.25 -0.98
C LEU A 39 -2.36 9.81 -0.55
N GLY A 40 -1.32 10.42 -1.11
CA GLY A 40 0.07 10.10 -0.83
C GLY A 40 0.62 10.88 0.35
N VAL A 41 0.92 12.15 0.13
CA VAL A 41 1.66 12.99 1.10
C VAL A 41 0.94 13.04 2.46
N ASN A 42 -0.36 13.25 2.46
CA ASN A 42 -1.16 13.28 3.69
C ASN A 42 -1.28 11.92 4.39
N SER A 43 -0.84 10.84 3.75
CA SER A 43 -0.83 9.50 4.35
C SER A 43 0.53 9.09 4.88
N ILE A 44 1.62 9.75 4.46
CA ILE A 44 2.99 9.38 4.88
C ILE A 44 3.14 9.37 6.40
N GLY A 45 2.65 10.39 7.09
CA GLY A 45 2.81 10.50 8.54
C GLY A 45 2.20 9.32 9.31
N ILE A 46 0.97 8.96 8.99
CA ILE A 46 0.29 7.84 9.65
C ILE A 46 0.92 6.49 9.29
N VAL A 47 1.35 6.36 8.03
CA VAL A 47 2.06 5.17 7.53
C VAL A 47 3.36 4.96 8.28
N LEU A 48 4.21 5.98 8.36
CA LEU A 48 5.49 5.91 9.05
C LEU A 48 5.33 5.59 10.54
N LEU A 49 4.37 6.23 11.20
CA LEU A 49 4.11 6.02 12.61
C LEU A 49 3.66 4.57 12.89
N ILE A 50 2.68 4.08 12.15
CA ILE A 50 2.16 2.73 12.33
C ILE A 50 3.24 1.69 12.00
N SER A 51 3.97 1.87 10.90
CA SER A 51 5.02 0.93 10.48
C SER A 51 6.17 0.87 11.48
N PHE A 52 6.56 2.00 12.06
CA PHE A 52 7.57 2.07 13.11
C PHE A 52 7.17 1.21 14.33
N PHE A 53 5.96 1.39 14.85
CA PHE A 53 5.49 0.61 15.99
C PHE A 53 5.31 -0.87 15.66
N ILE A 54 4.83 -1.20 14.48
CA ILE A 54 4.70 -2.59 14.03
C ILE A 54 6.07 -3.26 13.97
N GLY A 55 7.08 -2.61 13.40
CA GLY A 55 8.44 -3.13 13.35
C GLY A 55 9.02 -3.40 14.75
N ALA A 56 8.79 -2.49 15.68
CA ALA A 56 9.18 -2.64 17.08
C ALA A 56 8.50 -3.86 17.73
N VAL A 57 7.19 -3.97 17.60
CA VAL A 57 6.39 -5.07 18.19
C VAL A 57 6.79 -6.42 17.61
N ILE A 58 6.94 -6.52 16.29
CA ILE A 58 7.34 -7.76 15.63
C ILE A 58 8.68 -8.24 16.14
N THR A 59 9.67 -7.35 16.23
CA THR A 59 11.01 -7.70 16.72
C THR A 59 10.98 -8.27 18.14
N ILE A 60 10.20 -7.65 19.04
CA ILE A 60 10.02 -8.14 20.41
C ILE A 60 9.34 -9.52 20.39
N GLN A 61 8.26 -9.64 19.64
CA GLN A 61 7.46 -10.86 19.60
C GLN A 61 8.25 -12.04 19.02
N ILE A 62 9.02 -11.81 17.96
CA ILE A 62 9.85 -12.87 17.37
C ILE A 62 10.94 -13.29 18.37
N LYS A 63 11.60 -12.32 19.03
CA LYS A 63 12.60 -12.66 20.03
C LYS A 63 12.02 -13.53 21.15
N LEU A 64 10.86 -13.19 21.68
CA LEU A 64 10.20 -13.96 22.73
C LEU A 64 9.81 -15.37 22.28
N ASN A 65 9.45 -15.52 21.00
CA ASN A 65 9.07 -16.85 20.44
C ASN A 65 10.28 -17.71 20.07
N ILE A 66 11.43 -17.09 19.73
CA ILE A 66 12.65 -17.80 19.29
C ILE A 66 13.68 -17.90 20.43
N GLU A 67 13.26 -17.88 21.69
CA GLU A 67 14.15 -18.03 22.83
C GLU A 67 14.53 -19.50 23.06
N SER A 68 15.21 -20.10 22.05
CA SER A 68 15.69 -21.47 22.08
C SER A 68 17.21 -21.51 22.03
N PRO A 69 17.89 -22.32 22.90
CA PRO A 69 19.34 -22.44 22.92
C PRO A 69 19.93 -22.95 21.59
N TRP A 70 19.12 -23.59 20.76
CA TRP A 70 19.53 -24.20 19.49
C TRP A 70 19.49 -23.22 18.31
N MET A 71 18.84 -22.06 18.45
CA MET A 71 18.72 -21.09 17.38
C MET A 71 19.72 -19.93 17.52
N PRO A 72 20.47 -19.60 16.47
CA PRO A 72 21.38 -18.45 16.48
C PRO A 72 20.58 -17.15 16.67
N ARG A 73 21.13 -16.20 17.41
CA ARG A 73 20.44 -14.92 17.72
C ARG A 73 20.13 -14.07 16.51
N TRP A 74 20.93 -14.13 15.46
CA TRP A 74 20.71 -13.41 14.21
C TRP A 74 19.43 -13.85 13.47
N THR A 75 18.89 -15.03 13.76
CA THR A 75 17.65 -15.54 13.17
C THR A 75 16.47 -14.59 13.44
N VAL A 76 16.46 -13.90 14.57
CA VAL A 76 15.42 -12.90 14.91
C VAL A 76 15.41 -11.77 13.86
N GLY A 77 16.57 -11.24 13.48
CA GLY A 77 16.68 -10.21 12.46
C GLY A 77 16.22 -10.69 11.08
N TYR A 78 16.62 -11.91 10.71
CA TYR A 78 16.20 -12.54 9.46
C TYR A 78 14.67 -12.69 9.37
N VAL A 79 14.06 -13.28 10.38
CA VAL A 79 12.61 -13.51 10.42
C VAL A 79 11.84 -12.18 10.50
N THR A 80 12.34 -11.20 11.26
CA THR A 80 11.75 -9.85 11.30
C THR A 80 11.69 -9.23 9.91
N ARG A 81 12.78 -9.32 9.15
CA ARG A 81 12.84 -8.82 7.78
C ARG A 81 11.82 -9.52 6.89
N GLU A 82 11.79 -10.87 6.91
CA GLU A 82 10.89 -11.65 6.07
C GLU A 82 9.43 -11.28 6.35
N ILE A 83 9.02 -11.23 7.61
CA ILE A 83 7.66 -10.86 8.00
C ILE A 83 7.35 -9.41 7.58
N MET A 84 8.28 -8.49 7.81
CA MET A 84 8.09 -7.08 7.41
C MET A 84 7.93 -6.91 5.91
N LEU A 85 8.75 -7.61 5.11
CA LEU A 85 8.71 -7.50 3.65
C LEU A 85 7.51 -8.21 3.02
N LEU A 86 7.21 -9.45 3.46
CA LEU A 86 6.22 -10.30 2.79
C LEU A 86 4.79 -10.02 3.28
N GLU A 87 4.60 -9.85 4.59
CA GLU A 87 3.26 -9.84 5.15
C GLU A 87 2.83 -8.43 5.59
N PHE A 88 3.60 -7.78 6.45
CA PHE A 88 3.12 -6.59 7.13
C PHE A 88 3.15 -5.34 6.26
N SER A 89 4.23 -5.10 5.52
CA SER A 89 4.31 -3.89 4.69
C SER A 89 3.28 -3.87 3.58
N SER A 90 2.99 -5.02 2.94
CA SER A 90 2.01 -5.05 1.87
C SER A 90 0.58 -5.19 2.40
N SER A 91 0.30 -6.17 3.25
CA SER A 91 -1.06 -6.50 3.67
C SER A 91 -1.67 -5.47 4.62
N ILE A 92 -0.96 -5.12 5.70
CA ILE A 92 -1.47 -4.14 6.68
C ILE A 92 -1.52 -2.74 6.08
N MET A 93 -0.51 -2.36 5.30
CA MET A 93 -0.51 -1.07 4.63
C MET A 93 -1.66 -0.94 3.65
N CYS A 94 -1.93 -1.96 2.83
CA CYS A 94 -3.08 -1.96 1.94
C CYS A 94 -4.41 -1.86 2.71
N LEU A 95 -4.54 -2.53 3.86
CA LEU A 95 -5.74 -2.46 4.68
C LEU A 95 -5.96 -1.05 5.25
N ILE A 96 -4.92 -0.43 5.82
CA ILE A 96 -4.99 0.93 6.38
C ILE A 96 -5.30 1.95 5.29
N LEU A 97 -4.61 1.84 4.15
CA LEU A 97 -4.85 2.72 3.01
C LEU A 97 -6.26 2.52 2.44
N ALA A 98 -6.73 1.29 2.33
CA ALA A 98 -8.09 1.02 1.86
C ALA A 98 -9.14 1.69 2.76
N GLY A 99 -8.97 1.64 4.08
CA GLY A 99 -9.85 2.33 5.04
C GLY A 99 -9.80 3.84 4.88
N LYS A 100 -8.60 4.43 4.90
CA LYS A 100 -8.40 5.87 4.81
C LYS A 100 -8.82 6.43 3.45
N VAL A 101 -8.34 5.82 2.37
CA VAL A 101 -8.63 6.27 1.01
C VAL A 101 -10.09 6.03 0.67
N GLY A 102 -10.65 4.85 1.03
CA GLY A 102 -12.04 4.54 0.81
C GLY A 102 -12.99 5.52 1.49
N SER A 103 -12.73 5.88 2.75
CA SER A 103 -13.53 6.87 3.48
C SER A 103 -13.40 8.28 2.88
N ASN A 104 -12.20 8.68 2.47
CA ASN A 104 -11.96 9.97 1.84
C ASN A 104 -12.71 10.09 0.50
N ILE A 105 -12.59 9.09 -0.37
CA ILE A 105 -13.29 9.05 -1.66
C ILE A 105 -14.81 9.03 -1.45
N ALA A 106 -15.31 8.24 -0.51
CA ALA A 106 -16.73 8.17 -0.22
C ALA A 106 -17.29 9.51 0.28
N SER A 107 -16.56 10.18 1.16
CA SER A 107 -16.93 11.51 1.68
C SER A 107 -16.92 12.58 0.59
N GLU A 108 -15.87 12.59 -0.24
CA GLU A 108 -15.73 13.56 -1.32
C GLU A 108 -16.83 13.39 -2.39
N LEU A 109 -17.01 12.16 -2.90
CA LEU A 109 -18.06 11.88 -3.88
C LEU A 109 -19.46 12.10 -3.29
N GLY A 110 -19.64 11.76 -2.01
CA GLY A 110 -20.88 12.04 -1.29
C GLY A 110 -21.20 13.54 -1.25
N THR A 111 -20.22 14.35 -0.88
CA THR A 111 -20.35 15.82 -0.86
C THR A 111 -20.64 16.39 -2.25
N MET A 112 -19.88 15.94 -3.28
CA MET A 112 -20.10 16.37 -4.67
C MET A 112 -21.49 15.97 -5.19
N ARG A 113 -22.05 14.87 -4.73
CA ARG A 113 -23.40 14.43 -5.09
C ARG A 113 -24.46 15.30 -4.43
N VAL A 114 -24.34 15.58 -3.14
CA VAL A 114 -25.27 16.42 -2.38
C VAL A 114 -25.27 17.86 -2.89
N THR A 115 -24.10 18.38 -3.27
CA THR A 115 -23.95 19.74 -3.82
C THR A 115 -24.23 19.83 -5.33
N GLN A 116 -24.74 18.75 -5.94
CA GLN A 116 -25.07 18.67 -7.38
C GLN A 116 -23.91 18.98 -8.34
N GLN A 117 -22.68 18.93 -7.88
CA GLN A 117 -21.50 19.17 -8.71
C GLN A 117 -21.32 18.10 -9.80
N ILE A 118 -21.68 16.84 -9.52
CA ILE A 118 -21.62 15.76 -10.49
C ILE A 118 -22.63 16.01 -11.61
N ASP A 119 -23.84 16.44 -11.27
CA ASP A 119 -24.90 16.72 -12.24
C ASP A 119 -24.52 17.95 -13.10
N ALA A 120 -23.85 18.94 -12.51
CA ALA A 120 -23.30 20.08 -13.25
C ALA A 120 -22.24 19.66 -14.28
N LEU A 121 -21.35 18.73 -13.92
CA LEU A 121 -20.35 18.19 -14.86
C LEU A 121 -21.02 17.47 -16.05
N GLU A 122 -22.08 16.70 -15.79
CA GLU A 122 -22.83 15.99 -16.84
C GLU A 122 -23.58 16.95 -17.78
N ILE A 123 -24.14 18.04 -17.23
CA ILE A 123 -24.79 19.10 -18.06
C ILE A 123 -23.75 19.80 -18.95
N MET A 124 -22.52 19.98 -18.47
CA MET A 124 -21.43 20.53 -19.28
C MET A 124 -20.89 19.56 -20.34
N GLY A 125 -21.43 18.34 -20.44
CA GLY A 125 -21.02 17.32 -21.39
C GLY A 125 -19.72 16.59 -21.00
N ILE A 126 -19.23 16.77 -19.76
CA ILE A 126 -18.02 16.11 -19.27
C ILE A 126 -18.40 14.74 -18.71
N ASN A 127 -17.66 13.69 -19.07
CA ASN A 127 -17.82 12.37 -18.49
C ASN A 127 -17.38 12.36 -17.02
N SER A 128 -18.34 12.51 -16.09
CA SER A 128 -18.11 12.60 -14.65
C SER A 128 -17.33 11.41 -14.10
N ALA A 129 -17.60 10.19 -14.59
CA ALA A 129 -16.91 8.99 -14.15
C ALA A 129 -15.42 9.00 -14.52
N ASN A 130 -15.08 9.38 -15.75
CA ASN A 130 -13.69 9.49 -16.19
C ASN A 130 -12.96 10.62 -15.47
N TYR A 131 -13.62 11.77 -15.29
CA TYR A 131 -13.03 12.94 -14.68
C TYR A 131 -12.71 12.76 -13.18
N LEU A 132 -13.58 12.07 -12.43
CA LEU A 132 -13.45 11.92 -10.98
C LEU A 132 -12.71 10.63 -10.57
N ILE A 133 -12.96 9.51 -11.26
CA ILE A 133 -12.48 8.19 -10.82
C ILE A 133 -11.11 7.86 -11.41
N LEU A 134 -10.87 8.17 -12.68
CA LEU A 134 -9.62 7.79 -13.34
C LEU A 134 -8.37 8.40 -12.67
N PRO A 135 -8.29 9.71 -12.35
CA PRO A 135 -7.12 10.27 -11.69
C PRO A 135 -6.91 9.69 -10.28
N LYS A 136 -7.98 9.35 -9.56
CA LYS A 136 -7.88 8.71 -8.24
C LYS A 136 -7.27 7.31 -8.33
N ILE A 137 -7.76 6.49 -9.26
CA ILE A 137 -7.20 5.14 -9.46
C ILE A 137 -5.73 5.21 -9.87
N THR A 138 -5.37 6.07 -10.81
CA THR A 138 -3.98 6.21 -11.26
C THR A 138 -3.08 6.74 -10.16
N ALA A 139 -3.54 7.68 -9.34
CA ALA A 139 -2.80 8.17 -8.19
C ALA A 139 -2.57 7.06 -7.15
N MET A 140 -3.59 6.24 -6.85
CA MET A 140 -3.46 5.11 -5.93
C MET A 140 -2.42 4.09 -6.41
N VAL A 141 -2.49 3.69 -7.67
CA VAL A 141 -1.55 2.70 -8.26
C VAL A 141 -0.10 3.20 -8.17
N THR A 142 0.14 4.50 -8.29
CA THR A 142 1.50 5.07 -8.19
C THR A 142 1.95 5.32 -6.75
N VAL A 143 1.03 5.71 -5.86
CA VAL A 143 1.34 6.05 -4.46
C VAL A 143 1.57 4.82 -3.58
N ILE A 144 0.77 3.76 -3.77
CA ILE A 144 0.83 2.57 -2.91
C ILE A 144 2.23 1.94 -2.87
N PRO A 145 2.92 1.68 -4.00
CA PRO A 145 4.27 1.12 -3.95
C PRO A 145 5.27 2.01 -3.22
N ILE A 146 5.14 3.32 -3.38
CA ILE A 146 6.01 4.30 -2.71
C ILE A 146 5.79 4.25 -1.19
N LEU A 147 4.53 4.26 -0.76
CA LEU A 147 4.19 4.19 0.66
C LEU A 147 4.61 2.86 1.30
N VAL A 148 4.48 1.75 0.58
CA VAL A 148 4.97 0.43 1.03
C VAL A 148 6.49 0.47 1.24
N THR A 149 7.24 1.08 0.33
CA THR A 149 8.69 1.23 0.49
C THR A 149 9.04 2.04 1.74
N PHE A 150 8.38 3.17 1.97
CA PHE A 150 8.56 3.97 3.19
C PHE A 150 8.16 3.20 4.45
N SER A 151 7.11 2.38 4.39
CA SER A 151 6.67 1.52 5.48
C SER A 151 7.76 0.52 5.89
N ILE A 152 8.42 -0.13 4.93
CA ILE A 152 9.51 -1.07 5.19
C ILE A 152 10.66 -0.37 5.92
N PHE A 153 11.10 0.79 5.41
CA PHE A 153 12.18 1.56 6.05
C PHE A 153 11.81 1.97 7.49
N ALA A 154 10.61 2.49 7.69
CA ALA A 154 10.14 2.88 9.01
C ALA A 154 10.06 1.71 9.99
N GLY A 155 9.60 0.54 9.51
CA GLY A 155 9.55 -0.68 10.31
C GLY A 155 10.93 -1.19 10.71
N ILE A 156 11.89 -1.17 9.81
CA ILE A 156 13.29 -1.52 10.11
C ILE A 156 13.88 -0.56 11.15
N ILE A 157 13.64 0.74 11.02
CA ILE A 157 14.07 1.74 12.02
C ILE A 157 13.43 1.43 13.38
N GLY A 158 12.14 1.07 13.41
CA GLY A 158 11.44 0.66 14.64
C GLY A 158 12.08 -0.58 15.28
N ALA A 159 12.48 -1.56 14.49
CA ALA A 159 13.21 -2.74 14.96
C ALA A 159 14.56 -2.36 15.60
N PHE A 160 15.34 -1.49 14.96
CA PHE A 160 16.61 -1.00 15.52
C PHE A 160 16.41 -0.20 16.81
N CYS A 161 15.43 0.68 16.86
CA CYS A 161 15.10 1.42 18.08
C CYS A 161 14.77 0.49 19.25
N THR A 162 14.05 -0.58 19.00
CA THR A 162 13.71 -1.57 20.02
C THR A 162 14.95 -2.29 20.56
N CYS A 163 15.90 -2.63 19.69
CA CYS A 163 17.16 -3.22 20.13
C CYS A 163 17.98 -2.25 20.98
N TRP A 164 17.99 -0.98 20.62
CA TRP A 164 18.80 0.04 21.29
C TRP A 164 18.21 0.52 22.63
N PHE A 165 16.90 0.79 22.66
CA PHE A 165 16.21 1.31 23.85
C PHE A 165 15.74 0.23 24.81
N ALA A 166 15.21 -0.87 24.31
CA ALA A 166 14.68 -1.95 25.13
C ALA A 166 15.71 -3.04 25.43
N GLY A 167 16.91 -3.00 24.83
CA GLY A 167 17.95 -3.98 25.06
C GLY A 167 17.56 -5.41 24.70
N VAL A 168 16.62 -5.57 23.79
CA VAL A 168 16.02 -6.86 23.44
C VAL A 168 17.04 -7.81 22.83
N MET A 169 17.96 -7.27 22.02
CA MET A 169 19.12 -8.00 21.46
C MET A 169 20.20 -7.01 21.00
N ASN A 170 21.40 -7.51 20.68
CA ASN A 170 22.45 -6.68 20.13
C ASN A 170 22.08 -6.16 18.74
N ALA A 171 22.30 -4.88 18.49
CA ALA A 171 22.05 -4.26 17.18
C ALA A 171 22.84 -4.93 16.06
N VAL A 172 24.04 -5.44 16.36
CA VAL A 172 24.90 -6.18 15.42
C VAL A 172 24.28 -7.49 14.97
N ASP A 173 23.64 -8.23 15.89
CA ASP A 173 22.95 -9.49 15.55
C ASP A 173 21.71 -9.22 14.69
N LEU A 174 21.00 -8.10 14.93
CA LEU A 174 19.88 -7.67 14.10
C LEU A 174 20.37 -7.29 12.70
N GLU A 175 21.43 -6.48 12.60
CA GLU A 175 22.00 -6.05 11.31
C GLU A 175 22.45 -7.24 10.47
N TYR A 176 23.18 -8.18 11.08
CA TYR A 176 23.60 -9.40 10.40
C TYR A 176 22.41 -10.22 9.89
N GLY A 177 21.37 -10.37 10.71
CA GLY A 177 20.13 -11.06 10.31
C GLY A 177 19.41 -10.36 9.17
N LEU A 178 19.33 -9.03 9.18
CA LEU A 178 18.72 -8.24 8.12
C LEU A 178 19.46 -8.36 6.78
N GLN A 179 20.79 -8.48 6.82
CA GLN A 179 21.64 -8.60 5.62
C GLN A 179 21.75 -10.05 5.12
N TYR A 180 21.47 -11.04 5.97
CA TYR A 180 21.64 -12.45 5.65
C TYR A 180 20.78 -12.88 4.46
N MET A 181 21.39 -13.41 3.42
CA MET A 181 20.74 -13.86 2.17
C MET A 181 19.91 -12.78 1.43
N PHE A 182 20.13 -11.51 1.69
CA PHE A 182 19.32 -10.43 1.09
C PHE A 182 19.41 -10.41 -0.45
N VAL A 183 20.58 -10.65 -1.00
CA VAL A 183 20.81 -10.64 -2.45
C VAL A 183 20.16 -11.85 -3.12
N GLU A 184 20.28 -13.03 -2.53
CA GLU A 184 19.70 -14.27 -3.06
C GLU A 184 18.18 -14.23 -3.03
N TRP A 185 17.59 -13.62 -1.99
CA TRP A 185 16.15 -13.46 -1.88
C TRP A 185 15.58 -12.55 -2.97
N PHE A 186 16.21 -11.42 -3.25
CA PHE A 186 15.74 -10.47 -4.28
C PHE A 186 15.77 -11.11 -5.68
N ILE A 187 16.80 -11.88 -5.98
CA ILE A 187 16.91 -12.64 -7.24
C ILE A 187 15.89 -13.78 -7.27
N SER A 188 15.70 -14.50 -6.17
CA SER A 188 14.76 -15.62 -6.09
C SER A 188 13.30 -15.18 -6.26
N VAL A 189 12.87 -14.09 -5.60
CA VAL A 189 11.50 -13.55 -5.75
C VAL A 189 11.27 -13.00 -7.14
N SER A 190 12.24 -12.28 -7.70
CA SER A 190 12.17 -11.80 -9.08
C SER A 190 12.07 -12.96 -10.08
N TYR A 191 12.80 -14.03 -9.84
CA TYR A 191 12.81 -15.21 -10.70
C TYR A 191 11.53 -16.05 -10.57
N THR A 192 10.99 -16.22 -9.36
CA THR A 192 9.72 -16.94 -9.15
C THR A 192 8.52 -16.19 -9.73
N HIS A 193 8.49 -14.86 -9.66
CA HIS A 193 7.47 -14.06 -10.33
C HIS A 193 7.54 -14.16 -11.86
N LEU A 194 8.74 -14.16 -12.44
CA LEU A 194 8.93 -14.35 -13.87
C LEU A 194 8.53 -15.77 -14.31
N ARG A 195 8.91 -16.79 -13.54
CA ARG A 195 8.61 -18.20 -13.85
C ARG A 195 7.12 -18.54 -13.69
N ALA A 196 6.42 -17.92 -12.75
CA ALA A 196 4.97 -18.07 -12.61
C ALA A 196 4.22 -17.53 -13.83
N HIS A 197 4.76 -16.54 -14.52
CA HIS A 197 4.22 -16.03 -15.77
C HIS A 197 4.48 -16.95 -16.98
N GLU A 198 5.60 -17.71 -16.97
CA GLU A 198 5.92 -18.61 -18.08
C GLU A 198 5.19 -19.97 -17.99
N THR A 199 4.84 -20.43 -16.78
CA THR A 199 4.12 -21.70 -16.61
C THR A 199 2.61 -21.57 -16.74
N GLY A 200 2.08 -20.37 -16.89
CA GLY A 200 0.66 -20.09 -17.16
C GLY A 200 0.28 -20.09 -18.65
N ALA A 201 1.24 -20.36 -19.52
CA ALA A 201 1.04 -20.49 -20.96
C ALA A 201 1.16 -21.96 -21.40
#